data_6c50e8e8e9d7db132f37b0c4bb56d0d7
#
_entry.id   6c50e8e8e9d7db132f37b0c4bb56d0d7
#
_cell.length_a   1.000
_cell.length_b   1.000
_cell.length_c   1.000
_cell.angle_alpha   90.00
_cell.angle_beta   90.00
_cell.angle_gamma   90.00
#
_symmetry.space_group_name_H-M   'P 1'
#
loop_
_entity.id
_entity.type
_entity.pdbx_description
1 polymer ?
#
loop_
_entity_poly.entity_id
_entity_poly.type
_entity_poly.pdbx_seq_one_letter_code
_entity_poly.pdbx_strand_id
1 'polypeptide(L)'
;MNTTEKTTVNSASTITLEPLNSIYTEQVSRLSVDKDQLVFVGSMNDILANVTPHVHPHLVIEQKIVVGFFLIDTHYPQHHSFAAPKSVGVRAFFIDKSHQGKGIGQRTMLALPDYVKDHYPKASDIYLTVNCENSQGYRCYINTLFEDTGELYMGGGAGPQHVMRRNLICTR
;
A
#
# COMPACT_ATOMS: atom_id res chain seq x y z
N MET A 1 36.28 -28.04 24.15
CA MET A 1 34.81 -27.91 24.17
C MET A 1 34.44 -26.75 23.27
N ASN A 2 34.09 -27.03 22.03
CA ASN A 2 33.65 -25.99 21.07
C ASN A 2 32.14 -25.82 21.18
N THR A 3 31.73 -24.72 21.75
CA THR A 3 30.33 -24.30 21.72
C THR A 3 30.09 -23.53 20.41
N THR A 4 29.53 -24.21 19.43
CA THR A 4 29.12 -23.58 18.17
C THR A 4 27.82 -22.81 18.45
N GLU A 5 27.90 -21.50 18.63
CA GLU A 5 26.74 -20.64 18.62
C GLU A 5 26.10 -20.69 17.21
N LYS A 6 24.94 -21.33 17.10
CA LYS A 6 24.08 -21.23 15.94
C LYS A 6 23.51 -19.82 15.91
N THR A 7 24.10 -18.96 15.11
CA THR A 7 23.48 -17.69 14.73
C THR A 7 22.24 -18.03 13.92
N THR A 8 21.09 -17.97 14.56
CA THR A 8 19.79 -18.06 13.87
C THR A 8 19.62 -16.77 13.09
N VAL A 9 19.99 -16.81 11.83
CA VAL A 9 19.65 -15.74 10.88
C VAL A 9 18.13 -15.79 10.75
N ASN A 10 17.46 -14.86 11.40
CA ASN A 10 16.02 -14.66 11.27
C ASN A 10 15.79 -14.06 9.89
N SER A 11 15.69 -14.91 8.84
CA SER A 11 15.32 -14.46 7.50
C SER A 11 13.88 -13.97 7.56
N ALA A 12 13.70 -12.64 7.45
CA ALA A 12 12.37 -12.07 7.28
C ALA A 12 11.69 -12.76 6.10
N SER A 13 10.48 -13.28 6.29
CA SER A 13 9.74 -13.97 5.24
C SER A 13 9.48 -13.02 4.06
N THR A 14 9.58 -13.56 2.85
CA THR A 14 9.41 -12.79 1.62
C THR A 14 7.95 -12.41 1.43
N ILE A 15 7.72 -11.14 1.10
CA ILE A 15 6.41 -10.62 0.70
C ILE A 15 6.27 -10.72 -0.81
N THR A 16 5.11 -11.18 -1.27
CA THR A 16 4.70 -11.18 -2.67
C THR A 16 3.51 -10.26 -2.86
N LEU A 17 3.50 -9.48 -3.94
CA LEU A 17 2.37 -8.67 -4.37
C LEU A 17 1.74 -9.33 -5.59
N GLU A 18 0.42 -9.47 -5.60
CA GLU A 18 -0.32 -10.11 -6.69
C GLU A 18 -1.65 -9.38 -6.96
N PRO A 19 -2.13 -9.36 -8.21
CA PRO A 19 -3.51 -8.98 -8.47
C PRO A 19 -4.49 -9.89 -7.73
N LEU A 20 -5.63 -9.36 -7.30
CA LEU A 20 -6.69 -10.16 -6.72
C LEU A 20 -7.13 -11.24 -7.70
N ASN A 21 -7.20 -12.48 -7.24
CA ASN A 21 -7.75 -13.60 -7.98
C ASN A 21 -8.70 -14.43 -7.12
N SER A 22 -9.50 -15.29 -7.77
CA SER A 22 -10.60 -16.02 -7.13
C SER A 22 -10.16 -17.00 -6.04
N ILE A 23 -8.93 -17.53 -6.08
CA ILE A 23 -8.45 -18.47 -5.06
C ILE A 23 -8.29 -17.80 -3.69
N TYR A 24 -8.15 -16.48 -3.63
CA TYR A 24 -7.99 -15.74 -2.38
C TYR A 24 -9.27 -15.06 -1.88
N THR A 25 -10.39 -15.22 -2.56
CA THR A 25 -11.65 -14.51 -2.23
C THR A 25 -12.05 -14.66 -0.77
N GLU A 26 -11.98 -15.88 -0.23
CA GLU A 26 -12.33 -16.14 1.17
C GLU A 26 -11.37 -15.45 2.14
N GLN A 27 -10.06 -15.50 1.88
CA GLN A 27 -9.08 -14.83 2.70
C GLN A 27 -9.27 -13.31 2.69
N VAL A 28 -9.52 -12.73 1.51
CA VAL A 28 -9.76 -11.28 1.35
C VAL A 28 -10.99 -10.84 2.14
N SER A 29 -12.07 -11.63 2.14
CA SER A 29 -13.29 -11.29 2.88
C SER A 29 -13.09 -11.24 4.40
N ARG A 30 -12.03 -11.86 4.92
CA ARG A 30 -11.69 -11.89 6.35
C ARG A 30 -10.71 -10.78 6.77
N LEU A 31 -10.14 -10.06 5.81
CA LEU A 31 -9.22 -8.96 6.13
C LEU A 31 -9.94 -7.86 6.89
N SER A 32 -9.30 -7.32 7.91
CA SER A 32 -9.85 -6.23 8.72
C SER A 32 -8.76 -5.40 9.36
N VAL A 33 -9.12 -4.19 9.74
CA VAL A 33 -8.31 -3.28 10.55
C VAL A 33 -9.03 -3.00 11.87
N ASP A 34 -8.29 -2.48 12.85
CA ASP A 34 -8.89 -2.03 14.10
C ASP A 34 -9.87 -0.87 13.85
N LYS A 35 -10.82 -0.70 14.77
CA LYS A 35 -11.88 0.33 14.66
C LYS A 35 -11.32 1.73 14.43
N ASP A 36 -10.20 2.06 15.07
CA ASP A 36 -9.55 3.37 14.93
C ASP A 36 -8.99 3.61 13.52
N GLN A 37 -8.70 2.55 12.78
CA GLN A 37 -8.18 2.62 11.41
C GLN A 37 -9.28 2.58 10.35
N LEU A 38 -10.49 2.13 10.69
CA LEU A 38 -11.62 2.07 9.75
C LEU A 38 -11.98 3.43 9.18
N VAL A 39 -11.81 4.51 9.93
CA VAL A 39 -12.06 5.87 9.48
C VAL A 39 -11.13 6.27 8.31
N PHE A 40 -9.94 5.68 8.23
CA PHE A 40 -8.97 5.99 7.19
C PHE A 40 -9.08 5.08 5.96
N VAL A 41 -9.50 3.83 6.15
CA VAL A 41 -9.47 2.78 5.12
C VAL A 41 -10.86 2.40 4.63
N GLY A 42 -11.84 2.31 5.53
CA GLY A 42 -13.16 1.76 5.27
C GLY A 42 -13.24 0.24 5.47
N SER A 43 -14.42 -0.32 5.31
CA SER A 43 -14.63 -1.77 5.34
C SER A 43 -14.22 -2.43 4.02
N MET A 44 -13.95 -3.75 4.03
CA MET A 44 -13.66 -4.48 2.79
C MET A 44 -14.80 -4.38 1.77
N ASN A 45 -16.05 -4.38 2.20
CA ASN A 45 -17.20 -4.21 1.31
C ASN A 45 -17.19 -2.84 0.62
N ASP A 46 -16.88 -1.77 1.38
CA ASP A 46 -16.78 -0.42 0.82
C ASP A 46 -15.61 -0.31 -0.16
N ILE A 47 -14.48 -0.91 0.18
CA ILE A 47 -13.28 -0.92 -0.68
C ILE A 47 -13.57 -1.64 -1.99
N LEU A 48 -14.14 -2.84 -1.93
CA LEU A 48 -14.45 -3.66 -3.12
C LEU A 48 -15.52 -3.00 -4.01
N ALA A 49 -16.41 -2.20 -3.44
CA ALA A 49 -17.39 -1.43 -4.20
C ALA A 49 -16.74 -0.35 -5.09
N ASN A 50 -15.51 0.06 -4.80
CA ASN A 50 -14.74 1.03 -5.60
C ASN A 50 -13.90 0.38 -6.72
N VAL A 51 -13.90 -0.94 -6.85
CA VAL A 51 -13.21 -1.64 -7.94
C VAL A 51 -13.93 -1.35 -9.28
N THR A 52 -13.15 -0.92 -10.25
CA THR A 52 -13.63 -0.57 -11.60
C THR A 52 -12.60 -1.06 -12.63
N PRO A 53 -12.86 -0.95 -13.95
CA PRO A 53 -11.84 -1.24 -14.95
C PRO A 53 -10.53 -0.42 -14.82
N HIS A 54 -10.55 0.68 -14.04
CA HIS A 54 -9.41 1.57 -13.83
C HIS A 54 -8.89 1.56 -12.39
N VAL A 55 -9.59 0.91 -11.48
CA VAL A 55 -9.19 0.76 -10.07
C VAL A 55 -9.07 -0.72 -9.77
N HIS A 56 -7.84 -1.19 -9.66
CA HIS A 56 -7.50 -2.60 -9.63
C HIS A 56 -7.15 -3.05 -8.20
N PRO A 57 -7.74 -4.15 -7.72
CA PRO A 57 -7.42 -4.71 -6.42
C PRO A 57 -6.17 -5.59 -6.46
N HIS A 58 -5.32 -5.43 -5.45
CA HIS A 58 -4.08 -6.18 -5.28
C HIS A 58 -3.95 -6.71 -3.86
N LEU A 59 -3.17 -7.77 -3.72
CA LEU A 59 -2.96 -8.48 -2.47
C LEU A 59 -1.51 -8.39 -2.01
N VAL A 60 -1.33 -8.30 -0.70
CA VAL A 60 -0.06 -8.54 -0.03
C VAL A 60 -0.09 -9.95 0.54
N ILE A 61 0.85 -10.79 0.13
CA ILE A 61 0.89 -12.21 0.50
C ILE A 61 2.21 -12.51 1.19
N GLU A 62 2.14 -13.19 2.32
CA GLU A 62 3.29 -13.71 3.05
C GLU A 62 3.04 -15.18 3.37
N GLN A 63 3.98 -16.07 2.98
CA GLN A 63 3.85 -17.52 3.22
C GLN A 63 2.50 -18.10 2.77
N LYS A 64 2.03 -17.71 1.57
CA LYS A 64 0.76 -18.11 0.97
C LYS A 64 -0.50 -17.65 1.73
N ILE A 65 -0.35 -16.72 2.66
CA ILE A 65 -1.45 -16.12 3.41
C ILE A 65 -1.62 -14.67 2.95
N VAL A 66 -2.85 -14.26 2.67
CA VAL A 66 -3.17 -12.86 2.38
C VAL A 66 -3.10 -12.07 3.70
N VAL A 67 -2.17 -11.13 3.77
CA VAL A 67 -1.91 -10.33 4.96
C VAL A 67 -2.22 -8.85 4.78
N GLY A 68 -2.54 -8.43 3.56
CA GLY A 68 -2.87 -7.05 3.27
C GLY A 68 -3.51 -6.87 1.90
N PHE A 69 -3.90 -5.64 1.63
CA PHE A 69 -4.69 -5.28 0.45
C PHE A 69 -4.38 -3.84 0.03
N PHE A 70 -4.48 -3.55 -1.25
CA PHE A 70 -4.44 -2.19 -1.79
C PHE A 70 -5.12 -2.11 -3.15
N LEU A 71 -5.50 -0.90 -3.53
CA LEU A 71 -6.00 -0.58 -4.86
C LEU A 71 -4.95 0.23 -5.63
N ILE A 72 -4.81 -0.05 -6.93
CA ILE A 72 -4.10 0.82 -7.86
C ILE A 72 -5.12 1.47 -8.80
N ASP A 73 -5.16 2.79 -8.76
CA ASP A 73 -6.02 3.63 -9.59
C ASP A 73 -5.21 4.19 -10.76
N THR A 74 -5.48 3.68 -11.97
CA THR A 74 -4.79 4.11 -13.19
C THR A 74 -5.33 5.43 -13.74
N HIS A 75 -6.48 5.89 -13.25
CA HIS A 75 -7.10 7.18 -13.58
C HIS A 75 -6.94 8.22 -12.46
N TYR A 76 -5.99 8.00 -11.55
CA TYR A 76 -5.76 8.88 -10.42
C TYR A 76 -5.53 10.35 -10.82
N PRO A 77 -4.74 10.68 -11.88
CA PRO A 77 -4.55 12.05 -12.30
C PRO A 77 -5.81 12.75 -12.82
N GLN A 78 -6.81 12.00 -13.30
CA GLN A 78 -8.09 12.59 -13.75
C GLN A 78 -8.94 13.11 -12.59
N HIS A 79 -8.73 12.57 -11.38
CA HIS A 79 -9.48 12.93 -10.18
C HIS A 79 -8.68 13.79 -9.19
N HIS A 80 -7.36 13.88 -9.38
CA HIS A 80 -6.46 14.59 -8.48
C HIS A 80 -5.49 15.47 -9.26
N SER A 81 -5.71 16.78 -9.21
CA SER A 81 -4.91 17.78 -9.94
C SER A 81 -3.45 17.84 -9.51
N PHE A 82 -3.12 17.39 -8.30
CA PHE A 82 -1.74 17.31 -7.83
C PHE A 82 -0.93 16.15 -8.45
N ALA A 83 -1.59 15.16 -9.02
CA ALA A 83 -0.94 13.97 -9.55
C ALA A 83 -0.40 14.21 -10.98
N ALA A 84 0.83 13.77 -11.23
CA ALA A 84 1.45 13.85 -12.57
C ALA A 84 0.65 13.04 -13.60
N PRO A 85 0.60 13.46 -14.87
CA PRO A 85 -0.30 12.86 -15.88
C PRO A 85 -0.12 11.36 -16.13
N LYS A 86 1.10 10.85 -15.95
CA LYS A 86 1.43 9.43 -16.13
C LYS A 86 1.59 8.67 -14.82
N SER A 87 1.05 9.17 -13.73
CA SER A 87 1.11 8.51 -12.44
C SER A 87 -0.02 7.50 -12.23
N VAL A 88 0.18 6.62 -11.25
CA VAL A 88 -0.88 5.80 -10.67
C VAL A 88 -1.08 6.20 -9.21
N GLY A 89 -2.27 5.99 -8.69
CA GLY A 89 -2.58 6.22 -7.27
C GLY A 89 -2.70 4.90 -6.51
N VAL A 90 -2.16 4.86 -5.29
CA VAL A 90 -2.41 3.77 -4.35
C VAL A 90 -3.52 4.22 -3.39
N ARG A 91 -4.53 3.39 -3.26
CA ARG A 91 -5.71 3.66 -2.42
C ARG A 91 -5.99 2.46 -1.51
N ALA A 92 -6.63 2.71 -0.38
CA ALA A 92 -7.09 1.68 0.54
C ALA A 92 -6.01 0.66 0.95
N PHE A 93 -4.77 1.11 1.09
CA PHE A 93 -3.69 0.24 1.57
C PHE A 93 -3.80 -0.03 3.05
N PHE A 94 -3.80 -1.30 3.42
CA PHE A 94 -3.73 -1.71 4.82
C PHE A 94 -3.14 -3.12 4.97
N ILE A 95 -2.63 -3.40 6.16
CA ILE A 95 -2.24 -4.73 6.61
C ILE A 95 -3.31 -5.22 7.59
N ASP A 96 -3.71 -6.48 7.46
CA ASP A 96 -4.69 -7.10 8.35
C ASP A 96 -4.28 -6.94 9.81
N LYS A 97 -5.23 -6.63 10.68
CA LYS A 97 -4.97 -6.32 12.10
C LYS A 97 -4.16 -7.40 12.81
N SER A 98 -4.37 -8.67 12.47
CA SER A 98 -3.64 -9.80 13.07
C SER A 98 -2.19 -9.92 12.60
N HIS A 99 -1.79 -9.18 11.57
CA HIS A 99 -0.46 -9.18 10.97
C HIS A 99 0.29 -7.85 11.11
N GLN A 100 -0.30 -6.86 11.77
CA GLN A 100 0.34 -5.56 12.02
C GLN A 100 1.48 -5.67 13.06
N GLY A 101 2.38 -4.68 13.07
CA GLY A 101 3.51 -4.63 14.01
C GLY A 101 4.68 -5.57 13.65
N LYS A 102 4.70 -6.15 12.46
CA LYS A 102 5.74 -7.09 11.97
C LYS A 102 6.59 -6.52 10.81
N GLY A 103 6.42 -5.25 10.48
CA GLY A 103 7.13 -4.60 9.38
C GLY A 103 6.62 -4.95 7.99
N ILE A 104 5.47 -5.61 7.87
CA ILE A 104 4.89 -6.01 6.57
C ILE A 104 4.55 -4.79 5.72
N GLY A 105 3.98 -3.75 6.32
CA GLY A 105 3.64 -2.51 5.61
C GLY A 105 4.86 -1.85 4.97
N GLN A 106 5.97 -1.75 5.69
CA GLN A 106 7.22 -1.19 5.15
C GLN A 106 7.79 -2.06 4.03
N ARG A 107 7.83 -3.38 4.21
CA ARG A 107 8.30 -4.30 3.16
C ARG A 107 7.43 -4.24 1.91
N THR A 108 6.12 -4.07 2.07
CA THR A 108 5.19 -3.87 0.97
C THR A 108 5.51 -2.59 0.20
N MET A 109 5.67 -1.48 0.88
CA MET A 109 5.95 -0.19 0.25
C MET A 109 7.34 -0.15 -0.41
N LEU A 110 8.31 -0.89 0.10
CA LEU A 110 9.62 -1.05 -0.55
C LEU A 110 9.54 -1.91 -1.82
N ALA A 111 8.69 -2.93 -1.86
CA ALA A 111 8.48 -3.78 -3.02
C ALA A 111 7.58 -3.14 -4.10
N LEU A 112 6.74 -2.20 -3.71
CA LEU A 112 5.72 -1.61 -4.57
C LEU A 112 6.26 -0.93 -5.84
N PRO A 113 7.36 -0.16 -5.82
CA PRO A 113 7.86 0.49 -7.04
C PRO A 113 8.21 -0.49 -8.17
N ASP A 114 8.89 -1.58 -7.88
CA ASP A 114 9.22 -2.59 -8.88
C ASP A 114 7.98 -3.33 -9.37
N TYR A 115 7.06 -3.65 -8.48
CA TYR A 115 5.77 -4.23 -8.83
C TYR A 115 4.96 -3.34 -9.78
N VAL A 116 4.91 -2.03 -9.49
CA VAL A 116 4.21 -1.07 -10.37
C VAL A 116 4.90 -0.94 -11.73
N LYS A 117 6.23 -0.92 -11.78
CA LYS A 117 6.96 -0.91 -13.07
C LYS A 117 6.64 -2.13 -13.93
N ASP A 118 6.52 -3.30 -13.31
CA ASP A 118 6.24 -4.55 -14.02
C ASP A 118 4.79 -4.61 -14.54
N HIS A 119 3.82 -4.14 -13.77
CA HIS A 119 2.40 -4.22 -14.11
C HIS A 119 1.86 -2.97 -14.83
N TYR A 120 2.48 -1.83 -14.61
CA TYR A 120 2.09 -0.52 -15.15
C TYR A 120 3.31 0.20 -15.74
N PRO A 121 3.93 -0.33 -16.81
CA PRO A 121 5.23 0.13 -17.31
C PRO A 121 5.24 1.58 -17.82
N LYS A 122 4.06 2.16 -18.05
CA LYS A 122 3.91 3.56 -18.46
C LYS A 122 3.86 4.53 -17.27
N ALA A 123 3.76 4.02 -16.04
CA ALA A 123 3.68 4.86 -14.86
C ALA A 123 5.02 5.53 -14.57
N SER A 124 5.00 6.84 -14.37
CA SER A 124 6.19 7.63 -13.99
C SER A 124 6.33 7.80 -12.49
N ASP A 125 5.23 7.77 -11.77
CA ASP A 125 5.15 8.05 -10.35
C ASP A 125 4.02 7.26 -9.68
N ILE A 126 4.18 7.03 -8.39
CA ILE A 126 3.12 6.56 -7.51
C ILE A 126 2.73 7.71 -6.58
N TYR A 127 1.44 8.00 -6.51
CA TYR A 127 0.89 8.93 -5.53
C TYR A 127 -0.01 8.18 -4.54
N LEU A 128 -0.09 8.72 -3.35
CA LEU A 128 -1.10 8.36 -2.37
C LEU A 128 -1.37 9.55 -1.46
N THR A 129 -2.47 9.50 -0.74
CA THR A 129 -2.75 10.46 0.31
C THR A 129 -2.84 9.72 1.65
N VAL A 130 -2.37 10.36 2.71
CA VAL A 130 -2.45 9.84 4.07
C VAL A 130 -3.00 10.91 4.99
N ASN A 131 -4.02 10.55 5.79
CA ASN A 131 -4.64 11.48 6.72
C ASN A 131 -3.60 12.07 7.68
N CYS A 132 -3.69 13.37 7.92
CA CYS A 132 -2.74 14.08 8.81
C CYS A 132 -2.74 13.51 10.24
N GLU A 133 -3.83 12.89 10.68
CA GLU A 133 -3.92 12.23 11.98
C GLU A 133 -3.37 10.78 11.98
N ASN A 134 -3.15 10.20 10.79
CA ASN A 134 -2.55 8.86 10.65
C ASN A 134 -1.03 8.93 10.66
N SER A 135 -0.44 9.19 11.81
CA SER A 135 1.01 9.33 11.98
C SER A 135 1.78 8.04 11.69
N GLN A 136 1.18 6.88 11.95
CA GLN A 136 1.80 5.58 11.66
C GLN A 136 1.91 5.35 10.15
N GLY A 137 0.86 5.61 9.39
CA GLY A 137 0.89 5.54 7.93
C GLY A 137 1.89 6.51 7.34
N TYR A 138 1.86 7.76 7.77
CA TYR A 138 2.80 8.79 7.32
C TYR A 138 4.26 8.36 7.50
N ARG A 139 4.63 7.88 8.69
CA ARG A 139 6.00 7.39 8.96
C ARG A 139 6.37 6.19 8.09
N CYS A 140 5.43 5.28 7.85
CA CYS A 140 5.66 4.15 6.95
C CYS A 140 6.06 4.63 5.55
N TYR A 141 5.35 5.61 5.00
CA TYR A 141 5.64 6.15 3.67
C TYR A 141 6.96 6.90 3.61
N ILE A 142 7.24 7.77 4.57
CA ILE A 142 8.53 8.48 4.65
C ILE A 142 9.70 7.47 4.74
N ASN A 143 9.58 6.47 5.59
CA ASN A 143 10.63 5.46 5.80
C ASN A 143 10.84 4.54 4.59
N THR A 144 9.91 4.53 3.64
CA THR A 144 9.98 3.75 2.41
C THR A 144 10.18 4.61 1.16
N LEU A 145 10.75 5.79 1.36
CA LEU A 145 11.21 6.71 0.31
C LEU A 145 10.09 7.37 -0.51
N PHE A 146 8.88 7.43 0.03
CA PHE A 146 7.90 8.41 -0.45
C PHE A 146 8.27 9.80 0.04
N GLU A 147 8.07 10.78 -0.80
CA GLU A 147 8.27 12.19 -0.48
C GLU A 147 6.94 12.83 -0.10
N ASP A 148 6.91 13.62 0.97
CA ASP A 148 5.81 14.54 1.23
C ASP A 148 5.95 15.72 0.26
N THR A 149 4.95 15.91 -0.60
CA THR A 149 4.98 16.99 -1.59
C THR A 149 4.78 18.38 -0.98
N GLY A 150 4.34 18.44 0.28
CA GLY A 150 3.95 19.68 0.95
C GLY A 150 2.53 20.15 0.62
N GLU A 151 1.84 19.48 -0.31
CA GLU A 151 0.44 19.75 -0.61
C GLU A 151 -0.49 18.98 0.34
N LEU A 152 -1.66 19.56 0.61
CA LEU A 152 -2.73 18.91 1.35
C LEU A 152 -3.92 18.63 0.43
N TYR A 153 -4.44 17.42 0.52
CA TYR A 153 -5.70 17.06 -0.12
C TYR A 153 -6.85 17.22 0.88
N MET A 154 -7.82 18.06 0.53
CA MET A 154 -8.93 18.44 1.41
C MET A 154 -10.24 17.69 1.08
N GLY A 155 -10.27 16.88 0.03
CA GLY A 155 -11.47 16.21 -0.45
C GLY A 155 -11.85 14.93 0.30
N GLY A 156 -11.06 14.48 1.27
CA GLY A 156 -11.35 13.30 2.07
C GLY A 156 -12.36 13.55 3.19
N GLY A 157 -13.26 12.59 3.44
CA GLY A 157 -14.28 12.70 4.48
C GLY A 157 -13.75 12.70 5.92
N ALA A 158 -12.53 12.26 6.15
CA ALA A 158 -11.88 12.16 7.46
C ALA A 158 -10.93 13.34 7.78
N GLY A 159 -10.96 14.42 6.98
CA GLY A 159 -10.13 15.60 7.17
C GLY A 159 -8.93 15.68 6.19
N PRO A 160 -8.02 16.64 6.41
CA PRO A 160 -6.90 16.88 5.48
C PRO A 160 -5.94 15.69 5.43
N GLN A 161 -5.35 15.50 4.23
CA GLN A 161 -4.42 14.41 3.96
C GLN A 161 -3.12 14.96 3.35
N HIS A 162 -1.98 14.43 3.78
CA HIS A 162 -0.71 14.66 3.11
C HIS A 162 -0.72 14.00 1.73
N VAL A 163 -0.22 14.70 0.72
CA VAL A 163 0.01 14.14 -0.61
C VAL A 163 1.43 13.61 -0.68
N MET A 164 1.57 12.31 -0.86
CA MET A 164 2.85 11.60 -0.91
C MET A 164 3.14 11.13 -2.33
N ARG A 165 4.41 11.16 -2.73
CA ARG A 165 4.86 10.79 -4.07
C ARG A 165 6.09 9.88 -4.03
N ARG A 166 6.11 8.88 -4.89
CA ARG A 166 7.29 8.06 -5.17
C ARG A 166 7.58 8.10 -6.66
N ASN A 167 8.72 8.66 -7.04
CA ASN A 167 9.16 8.66 -8.43
C ASN A 167 9.64 7.26 -8.86
N LEU A 168 9.23 6.79 -10.02
CA LEU A 168 9.59 5.48 -10.58
C LEU A 168 10.71 5.57 -11.61
N ILE A 169 11.03 6.77 -12.09
CA ILE A 169 12.10 6.97 -13.06
C ILE A 169 13.41 6.97 -12.27
N CYS A 170 14.25 5.97 -12.51
CA CYS A 170 15.60 5.95 -11.96
C CYS A 170 16.39 7.13 -12.50
N THR A 171 16.57 8.16 -11.71
CA THR A 171 17.67 9.11 -11.91
C THR A 171 18.94 8.44 -11.43
N ARG A 172 19.80 8.13 -12.36
CA ARG A 172 21.17 7.72 -12.04
C ARG A 172 21.96 8.92 -11.53
#